data_f62ad6dd2cb335a5aaf0f1934d4e278d
#
_entry.id   f62ad6dd2cb335a5aaf0f1934d4e278d
#
_cell.length_a   1.000
_cell.length_b   1.000
_cell.length_c   1.000
_cell.angle_alpha   90.00
_cell.angle_beta   90.00
_cell.angle_gamma   90.00
#
_symmetry.space_group_name_H-M   'P 1'
#
loop_
_entity.id
_entity.type
_entity.pdbx_description
1 polymer ?
#
loop_
_entity_poly.entity_id
_entity_poly.type
_entity_poly.pdbx_seq_one_letter_code
_entity_poly.pdbx_strand_id
1 'polypeptide(L)'
;MPARRWRGRANSRGPAGRCCCSGRTGCFLRFRRWLEQLDFDAGPIEAIHFEEVRRHVGTDAAHVYGGLLAVLSAWCEEHLVAYQGVPVGTIKQFITGKGNADKAAVIAAVQAKGFAPADDNEADAIAILLWAIETRGGVR
;
A
#
# COMPACT_ATOMS: atom_id res chain seq x y z
N MET A 1 10.50 -22.19 26.63
CA MET A 1 10.92 -20.84 27.07
C MET A 1 9.74 -19.89 26.82
N PRO A 2 9.21 -19.16 27.81
CA PRO A 2 8.00 -18.36 27.60
C PRO A 2 8.35 -17.03 26.92
N ALA A 3 7.53 -16.68 25.93
CA ALA A 3 7.56 -15.43 25.19
C ALA A 3 7.44 -14.22 26.11
N ARG A 4 8.37 -13.28 26.04
CA ARG A 4 8.36 -12.04 26.81
C ARG A 4 7.28 -11.12 26.24
N ARG A 5 6.21 -10.93 27.00
CA ARG A 5 5.13 -9.97 26.75
C ARG A 5 5.68 -8.55 26.93
N TRP A 6 5.85 -7.84 25.84
CA TRP A 6 6.13 -6.40 25.88
C TRP A 6 4.91 -5.63 26.40
N ARG A 7 5.01 -5.13 27.63
CA ARG A 7 4.02 -4.18 28.16
C ARG A 7 4.43 -2.78 27.72
N GLY A 8 3.79 -2.27 26.67
CA GLY A 8 3.88 -0.86 26.31
C GLY A 8 3.31 0.00 27.45
N ARG A 9 4.15 0.84 28.04
CA ARG A 9 3.73 1.85 28.99
C ARG A 9 2.99 2.95 28.24
N ALA A 10 1.68 3.11 28.49
CA ALA A 10 0.91 4.26 28.06
C ALA A 10 1.53 5.53 28.67
N ASN A 11 2.12 6.37 27.85
CA ASN A 11 2.61 7.69 28.28
C ASN A 11 1.53 8.73 27.96
N SER A 12 0.69 9.02 28.93
CA SER A 12 -0.27 10.12 28.94
C SER A 12 0.48 11.44 29.06
N ARG A 13 0.70 12.14 27.95
CA ARG A 13 0.96 13.58 27.94
C ARG A 13 0.41 14.20 26.65
N GLY A 14 -0.77 14.83 26.69
CA GLY A 14 -1.06 15.99 25.87
C GLY A 14 -0.32 17.22 26.43
N PRO A 15 -0.20 18.33 25.74
CA PRO A 15 -1.06 18.91 24.74
C PRO A 15 -0.35 19.12 23.39
N ALA A 16 -1.14 19.51 22.37
CA ALA A 16 -0.75 19.91 21.01
C ALA A 16 0.70 20.40 20.82
N GLY A 17 1.64 19.49 20.82
CA GLY A 17 2.97 19.72 20.29
C GLY A 17 2.86 19.76 18.76
N ARG A 18 3.08 20.95 18.17
CA ARG A 18 3.27 21.11 16.74
C ARG A 18 4.24 20.04 16.26
N CYS A 19 3.72 19.08 15.53
CA CYS A 19 4.55 18.09 14.86
C CYS A 19 5.49 18.88 13.93
N CYS A 20 6.80 18.91 14.25
CA CYS A 20 7.85 19.50 13.41
C CYS A 20 8.06 18.70 12.12
N CYS A 21 6.97 18.33 11.46
CA CYS A 21 6.99 17.57 10.21
C CYS A 21 6.72 18.52 9.04
N SER A 22 7.40 19.66 9.01
CA SER A 22 7.62 20.41 7.76
C SER A 22 8.80 19.78 7.00
N GLY A 23 8.73 18.48 6.76
CA GLY A 23 9.76 17.75 6.04
C GLY A 23 9.41 16.26 5.96
N ARG A 24 9.79 15.65 4.89
CA ARG A 24 9.60 14.24 4.48
C ARG A 24 9.91 13.15 5.54
N THR A 25 10.52 13.50 6.65
CA THR A 25 11.02 12.58 7.69
C THR A 25 9.96 11.87 8.55
N GLY A 26 8.70 12.29 8.50
CA GLY A 26 7.63 11.65 9.29
C GLY A 26 6.78 10.64 8.51
N CYS A 27 6.86 10.60 7.17
CA CYS A 27 5.96 9.80 6.35
C CYS A 27 6.23 8.29 6.48
N PHE A 28 7.49 7.86 6.58
CA PHE A 28 7.87 6.46 6.66
C PHE A 28 7.42 5.80 7.97
N LEU A 29 7.60 6.47 9.11
CA LEU A 29 7.10 5.97 10.39
C LEU A 29 5.57 5.95 10.46
N ARG A 30 4.89 6.93 9.86
CA ARG A 30 3.43 6.91 9.78
C ARG A 30 2.93 5.76 8.92
N PHE A 31 3.60 5.50 7.80
CA PHE A 31 3.29 4.39 6.93
C PHE A 31 3.48 3.04 7.63
N ARG A 32 4.60 2.85 8.35
CA ARG A 32 4.81 1.63 9.15
C ARG A 32 3.72 1.44 10.21
N ARG A 33 3.39 2.50 10.97
CA ARG A 33 2.33 2.44 11.98
C ARG A 33 0.96 2.15 11.39
N TRP A 34 0.71 2.66 10.19
CA TRP A 34 -0.53 2.37 9.47
C TRP A 34 -0.61 0.90 9.07
N LEU A 35 0.48 0.27 8.61
CA LEU A 35 0.53 -1.16 8.33
C LEU A 35 0.27 -1.98 9.60
N GLU A 36 0.90 -1.63 10.72
CA GLU A 36 0.68 -2.29 12.02
C GLU A 36 -0.77 -2.17 12.48
N GLN A 37 -1.38 -0.99 12.30
CA GLN A 37 -2.77 -0.76 12.66
C GLN A 37 -3.72 -1.54 11.75
N LEU A 38 -3.45 -1.58 10.46
CA LEU A 38 -4.25 -2.32 9.49
C LEU A 38 -4.25 -3.83 9.78
N ASP A 39 -3.07 -4.40 10.07
CA ASP A 39 -2.92 -5.81 10.45
C ASP A 39 -3.68 -6.13 11.75
N PHE A 40 -3.68 -5.21 12.70
CA PHE A 40 -4.44 -5.35 13.94
C PHE A 40 -5.95 -5.26 13.75
N ASP A 41 -6.44 -4.29 12.95
CA ASP A 41 -7.88 -4.00 12.80
C ASP A 41 -8.57 -4.97 11.83
N ALA A 42 -7.92 -5.32 10.73
CA ALA A 42 -8.49 -6.18 9.69
C ALA A 42 -8.18 -7.67 9.87
N GLY A 43 -7.29 -8.01 10.82
CA GLY A 43 -6.73 -9.34 10.99
C GLY A 43 -5.45 -9.53 10.16
N PRO A 44 -4.81 -10.70 10.25
CA PRO A 44 -3.50 -10.93 9.66
C PRO A 44 -3.52 -10.71 8.15
N ILE A 45 -2.60 -9.86 7.70
CA ILE A 45 -2.40 -9.57 6.27
C ILE A 45 -1.70 -10.76 5.62
N GLU A 46 -2.33 -11.40 4.65
CA GLU A 46 -1.76 -12.57 3.96
C GLU A 46 -0.77 -12.19 2.86
N ALA A 47 -1.03 -11.09 2.15
CA ALA A 47 -0.18 -10.61 1.08
C ALA A 47 -0.39 -9.12 0.80
N ILE A 48 0.67 -8.45 0.33
CA ILE A 48 0.60 -7.06 -0.11
C ILE A 48 1.01 -6.95 -1.59
N HIS A 49 0.15 -6.31 -2.38
CA HIS A 49 0.45 -5.98 -3.76
C HIS A 49 0.53 -4.47 -3.91
N PHE A 50 1.53 -4.00 -4.65
CA PHE A 50 1.73 -2.58 -4.87
C PHE A 50 2.09 -2.30 -6.33
N GLU A 51 1.86 -1.06 -6.77
CA GLU A 51 2.23 -0.62 -8.10
C GLU A 51 3.75 -0.54 -8.24
N GLU A 52 4.31 -1.30 -9.21
CA GLU A 52 5.72 -1.23 -9.54
C GLU A 52 5.98 -0.06 -10.48
N VAL A 53 6.53 1.03 -9.94
CA VAL A 53 6.91 2.21 -10.74
C VAL A 53 8.38 2.11 -11.14
N ARG A 54 8.62 1.82 -12.42
CA ARG A 54 10.00 1.68 -12.97
C ARG A 54 10.65 3.00 -13.38
N ARG A 55 9.86 4.05 -13.61
CA ARG A 55 10.35 5.37 -14.02
C ARG A 55 9.66 6.45 -13.21
N HIS A 56 10.43 7.27 -12.54
CA HIS A 56 9.95 8.41 -11.76
C HIS A 56 10.23 9.72 -12.49
N VAL A 57 9.31 10.69 -12.41
CA VAL A 57 9.42 12.01 -13.01
C VAL A 57 10.33 12.94 -12.20
N GLY A 58 11.20 12.43 -11.36
CA GLY A 58 12.16 13.23 -10.61
C GLY A 58 12.80 12.44 -9.48
N THR A 59 13.96 12.92 -9.06
CA THR A 59 14.78 12.29 -8.01
C THR A 59 14.03 12.22 -6.67
N ASP A 60 13.29 13.27 -6.33
CA ASP A 60 12.52 13.33 -5.08
C ASP A 60 11.41 12.26 -5.02
N ALA A 61 10.69 12.08 -6.11
CA ALA A 61 9.66 11.04 -6.22
C ALA A 61 10.29 9.64 -6.11
N ALA A 62 11.44 9.42 -6.74
CA ALA A 62 12.18 8.17 -6.63
C ALA A 62 12.63 7.88 -5.20
N HIS A 63 13.13 8.87 -4.48
CA HIS A 63 13.56 8.73 -3.08
C HIS A 63 12.38 8.41 -2.14
N VAL A 64 11.25 9.09 -2.31
CA VAL A 64 10.06 8.83 -1.49
C VAL A 64 9.51 7.42 -1.78
N TYR A 65 9.38 7.04 -3.03
CA TYR A 65 8.94 5.71 -3.42
C TYR A 65 9.87 4.63 -2.88
N GLY A 66 11.20 4.77 -3.07
CA GLY A 66 12.20 3.84 -2.56
C GLY A 66 12.16 3.70 -1.04
N GLY A 67 11.98 4.82 -0.33
CA GLY A 67 11.84 4.82 1.13
C GLY A 67 10.58 4.12 1.61
N LEU A 68 9.42 4.35 0.96
CA LEU A 68 8.18 3.63 1.28
C LEU A 68 8.29 2.14 0.97
N LEU A 69 8.89 1.79 -0.17
CA LEU A 69 9.12 0.40 -0.55
C LEU A 69 10.05 -0.33 0.43
N ALA A 70 11.13 0.33 0.90
CA ALA A 70 12.03 -0.25 1.89
C ALA A 70 11.32 -0.50 3.24
N VAL A 71 10.43 0.41 3.67
CA VAL A 71 9.63 0.21 4.90
C VAL A 71 8.63 -0.91 4.71
N LEU A 72 7.97 -0.97 3.55
CA LEU A 72 7.02 -2.03 3.23
C LEU A 72 7.68 -3.41 3.24
N SER A 73 8.78 -3.57 2.50
CA SER A 73 9.48 -4.86 2.40
C SER A 73 10.03 -5.31 3.75
N ALA A 74 10.64 -4.41 4.52
CA ALA A 74 11.13 -4.73 5.85
C ALA A 74 10.00 -5.17 6.81
N TRP A 75 8.85 -4.49 6.76
CA TRP A 75 7.67 -4.87 7.54
C TRP A 75 7.13 -6.25 7.12
N CYS A 76 7.03 -6.50 5.82
CA CYS A 76 6.56 -7.78 5.29
C CYS A 76 7.49 -8.94 5.68
N GLU A 77 8.80 -8.75 5.60
CA GLU A 77 9.79 -9.75 6.02
C GLU A 77 9.72 -10.04 7.52
N GLU A 78 9.56 -9.00 8.35
CA GLU A 78 9.41 -9.13 9.81
C GLU A 78 8.14 -9.92 10.19
N HIS A 79 7.04 -9.75 9.43
CA HIS A 79 5.74 -10.39 9.71
C HIS A 79 5.48 -11.64 8.87
N LEU A 80 6.44 -12.07 8.04
CA LEU A 80 6.32 -13.21 7.12
C LEU A 80 5.17 -13.05 6.12
N VAL A 81 4.88 -11.82 5.70
CA VAL A 81 3.85 -11.47 4.72
C VAL A 81 4.46 -11.47 3.32
N ALA A 82 3.83 -12.16 2.39
CA ALA A 82 4.24 -12.14 0.99
C ALA A 82 3.97 -10.75 0.37
N TYR A 83 4.91 -10.22 -0.44
CA TYR A 83 4.70 -8.96 -1.13
C TYR A 83 5.16 -9.02 -2.59
N GLN A 84 4.48 -8.27 -3.45
CA GLN A 84 4.77 -8.27 -4.89
C GLN A 84 4.45 -6.93 -5.54
N GLY A 85 5.41 -6.40 -6.29
CA GLY A 85 5.18 -5.28 -7.21
C GLY A 85 4.44 -5.76 -8.47
N VAL A 86 3.46 -5.00 -8.91
CA VAL A 86 2.69 -5.28 -10.14
C VAL A 86 2.92 -4.13 -11.12
N PRO A 87 3.44 -4.40 -12.33
CA PRO A 87 3.67 -3.36 -13.32
C PRO A 87 2.38 -2.63 -13.71
N VAL A 88 2.42 -1.30 -13.80
CA VAL A 88 1.28 -0.43 -14.16
C VAL A 88 0.56 -0.92 -15.42
N GLY A 89 1.32 -1.29 -16.45
CA GLY A 89 0.75 -1.81 -17.71
C GLY A 89 -0.04 -3.09 -17.52
N THR A 90 0.36 -3.96 -16.60
CA THR A 90 -0.34 -5.21 -16.27
C THR A 90 -1.67 -4.91 -15.59
N ILE A 91 -1.69 -3.98 -14.62
CA ILE A 91 -2.90 -3.56 -13.92
C ILE A 91 -3.90 -2.95 -14.90
N LYS A 92 -3.43 -2.01 -15.74
CA LYS A 92 -4.26 -1.36 -16.75
C LYS A 92 -4.81 -2.34 -17.78
N GLN A 93 -3.97 -3.25 -18.30
CA GLN A 93 -4.38 -4.31 -19.21
C GLN A 93 -5.47 -5.18 -18.60
N PHE A 94 -5.32 -5.55 -17.35
CA PHE A 94 -6.28 -6.38 -16.63
C PHE A 94 -7.65 -5.70 -16.49
N ILE A 95 -7.67 -4.45 -16.00
CA ILE A 95 -8.94 -3.79 -15.66
C ILE A 95 -9.66 -3.19 -16.87
N THR A 96 -8.92 -2.69 -17.88
CA THR A 96 -9.47 -1.98 -19.06
C THR A 96 -9.34 -2.71 -20.38
N GLY A 97 -8.55 -3.80 -20.43
CA GLY A 97 -8.16 -4.47 -21.65
C GLY A 97 -7.05 -3.75 -22.44
N LYS A 98 -6.50 -2.63 -21.96
CA LYS A 98 -5.45 -1.84 -22.63
C LYS A 98 -4.37 -1.42 -21.65
N GLY A 99 -3.12 -1.88 -21.85
CA GLY A 99 -1.99 -1.59 -20.96
C GLY A 99 -1.57 -0.11 -20.88
N ASN A 100 -1.98 0.71 -21.84
CA ASN A 100 -1.72 2.16 -21.90
C ASN A 100 -2.96 3.01 -21.64
N ALA A 101 -3.99 2.45 -20.99
CA ALA A 101 -5.21 3.18 -20.64
C ALA A 101 -4.91 4.43 -19.82
N ASP A 102 -5.69 5.48 -20.03
CA ASP A 102 -5.62 6.68 -19.21
C ASP A 102 -6.34 6.51 -17.86
N LYS A 103 -6.20 7.50 -16.99
CA LYS A 103 -6.79 7.47 -15.64
C LYS A 103 -8.32 7.38 -15.69
N ALA A 104 -8.95 8.12 -16.61
CA ALA A 104 -10.41 8.12 -16.74
C ALA A 104 -10.96 6.75 -17.14
N ALA A 105 -10.25 6.03 -18.01
CA ALA A 105 -10.61 4.68 -18.41
C ALA A 105 -10.48 3.69 -17.25
N VAL A 106 -9.45 3.82 -16.40
CA VAL A 106 -9.28 2.97 -15.20
C VAL A 106 -10.41 3.21 -14.21
N ILE A 107 -10.73 4.48 -13.91
CA ILE A 107 -11.85 4.84 -13.01
C ILE A 107 -13.16 4.26 -13.54
N ALA A 108 -13.47 4.47 -14.83
CA ALA A 108 -14.69 3.95 -15.45
C ALA A 108 -14.77 2.42 -15.40
N ALA A 109 -13.64 1.72 -15.62
CA ALA A 109 -13.59 0.28 -15.55
C ALA A 109 -13.82 -0.26 -14.13
N VAL A 110 -13.26 0.40 -13.12
CA VAL A 110 -13.48 0.08 -11.69
C VAL A 110 -14.93 0.36 -11.30
N GLN A 111 -15.51 1.46 -11.78
CA GLN A 111 -16.95 1.77 -11.57
C GLN A 111 -17.85 0.72 -12.20
N ALA A 112 -17.52 0.25 -13.40
CA ALA A 112 -18.27 -0.84 -14.07
C ALA A 112 -18.24 -2.17 -13.30
N LYS A 113 -17.24 -2.36 -12.43
CA LYS A 113 -17.15 -3.50 -11.50
C LYS A 113 -17.97 -3.31 -10.20
N GLY A 114 -18.64 -2.17 -10.04
CA GLY A 114 -19.53 -1.87 -8.90
C GLY A 114 -18.85 -1.10 -7.75
N PHE A 115 -17.64 -0.59 -7.94
CA PHE A 115 -16.94 0.21 -6.95
C PHE A 115 -17.13 1.72 -7.21
N ALA A 116 -16.94 2.55 -6.19
CA ALA A 116 -17.06 4.00 -6.29
C ALA A 116 -15.78 4.68 -5.77
N PRO A 117 -14.67 4.63 -6.54
CA PRO A 117 -13.41 5.23 -6.09
C PRO A 117 -13.54 6.75 -5.96
N ALA A 118 -13.00 7.32 -4.88
CA ALA A 118 -13.02 8.76 -4.62
C ALA A 118 -12.02 9.51 -5.53
N ASP A 119 -10.94 8.87 -5.92
CA ASP A 119 -9.90 9.42 -6.80
C ASP A 119 -9.23 8.35 -7.66
N ASP A 120 -8.23 8.76 -8.45
CA ASP A 120 -7.45 7.89 -9.33
C ASP A 120 -6.55 6.91 -8.53
N ASN A 121 -6.03 7.32 -7.37
CA ASN A 121 -5.20 6.45 -6.52
C ASN A 121 -6.02 5.30 -5.92
N GLU A 122 -7.24 5.59 -5.49
CA GLU A 122 -8.15 4.56 -5.00
C GLU A 122 -8.58 3.61 -6.12
N ALA A 123 -8.82 4.13 -7.33
CA ALA A 123 -9.14 3.31 -8.49
C ALA A 123 -7.98 2.35 -8.85
N ASP A 124 -6.74 2.84 -8.83
CA ASP A 124 -5.56 2.01 -9.08
C ASP A 124 -5.38 0.94 -7.98
N ALA A 125 -5.61 1.29 -6.71
CA ALA A 125 -5.55 0.33 -5.60
C ALA A 125 -6.62 -0.78 -5.71
N ILE A 126 -7.86 -0.41 -6.09
CA ILE A 126 -8.94 -1.38 -6.33
C ILE A 126 -8.60 -2.27 -7.53
N ALA A 127 -8.02 -1.71 -8.60
CA ALA A 127 -7.62 -2.49 -9.77
C ALA A 127 -6.54 -3.52 -9.43
N ILE A 128 -5.54 -3.14 -8.61
CA ILE A 128 -4.51 -4.06 -8.09
C ILE A 128 -5.14 -5.16 -7.23
N LEU A 129 -6.06 -4.80 -6.35
CA LEU A 129 -6.76 -5.76 -5.49
C LEU A 129 -7.52 -6.80 -6.32
N LEU A 130 -8.30 -6.35 -7.31
CA LEU A 130 -9.05 -7.24 -8.20
C LEU A 130 -8.11 -8.15 -9.00
N TRP A 131 -7.00 -7.62 -9.50
CA TRP A 131 -5.97 -8.40 -10.17
C TRP A 131 -5.38 -9.48 -9.25
N ALA A 132 -5.06 -9.13 -8.01
CA ALA A 132 -4.50 -10.04 -7.03
C ALA A 132 -5.47 -11.18 -6.66
N ILE A 133 -6.75 -10.85 -6.46
CA ILE A 133 -7.81 -11.84 -6.18
C ILE A 133 -7.95 -12.83 -7.34
N GLU A 134 -7.99 -12.34 -8.58
CA GLU A 134 -8.17 -13.21 -9.75
C GLU A 134 -6.95 -14.08 -10.01
N THR A 135 -5.73 -13.53 -9.83
CA THR A 135 -4.47 -14.24 -10.10
C THR A 135 -4.12 -15.25 -9.00
N ARG A 136 -4.46 -14.96 -7.74
CA ARG A 136 -4.19 -15.82 -6.57
C ARG A 136 -5.42 -16.61 -6.11
N GLY A 137 -6.63 -16.16 -6.42
CA GLY A 137 -7.89 -16.82 -6.06
C GLY A 137 -8.10 -18.17 -6.73
N GLY A 138 -7.20 -18.59 -7.61
CA GLY A 138 -7.16 -19.93 -8.17
C GLY A 138 -6.46 -20.99 -7.29
N VAL A 139 -5.89 -20.59 -6.16
CA VAL A 139 -5.30 -21.50 -5.17
C VAL A 139 -6.33 -21.72 -4.05
N ARG A 140 -7.18 -22.71 -4.23
CA ARG A 140 -7.95 -23.31 -3.14
C ARG A 140 -7.11 -24.39 -2.47
#